data_1e18536b1bd5a9dfde6143dbeb85f63a
#
_entry.id   1e18536b1bd5a9dfde6143dbeb85f63a
#
_cell.length_a   1.000
_cell.length_b   1.000
_cell.length_c   1.000
_cell.angle_alpha   90.00
_cell.angle_beta   90.00
_cell.angle_gamma   90.00
#
_symmetry.space_group_name_H-M   'P 1'
#
loop_
_entity.id
_entity.type
_entity.pdbx_description
1 polymer ?
#
loop_
_entity_poly.entity_id
_entity_poly.type
_entity_poly.pdbx_seq_one_letter_code
_entity_poly.pdbx_strand_id
1 'polypeptide(L)'
;NRTGGTTPQSQAALRDYLRNGLEQLINNEDQFVIVNGDLFDSFTVDPLEVVKTARLFLRWLSKTNSRALNIVAGNHDYKPKADNLSSFHLLVHMLAFSEYENQVVVHDKELGRVCGTVWCIPHMPNQDLFNVEVAKAAEMDGKGRQLLLHCNYNNHFAQNSDHSLNLDEEQTAALLRAGWTLVFGHEHVGRTLHGGRVIIVGNPFPSSVIDCIGDVDKHCLRIQGGSPQLEHTWSAHENYIEADWKDLKIPDHYKFIRVIGEASAAESAEVIKAVSKLRQSHSAYVITNAVKIEGCDLSNELAGSIEDIKVFDVVGAIMSELTEQEQNVVKGLLQ
;
A
#
# COMPACT_ATOMS: atom_id res chain seq x y z
N ASN A 1 -8.49 0.19 -6.83
CA ASN A 1 -9.79 0.90 -6.85
C ASN A 1 -10.32 1.16 -5.44
N ARG A 2 -9.54 1.80 -4.58
CA ARG A 2 -10.03 2.29 -3.28
C ARG A 2 -10.96 3.46 -3.53
N THR A 3 -12.22 3.17 -3.83
CA THR A 3 -13.22 4.16 -4.26
C THR A 3 -14.02 4.78 -3.12
N GLY A 4 -13.79 4.35 -1.89
CA GLY A 4 -14.46 4.90 -0.73
C GLY A 4 -14.23 6.40 -0.58
N GLY A 5 -15.30 7.19 -0.74
CA GLY A 5 -15.22 8.63 -0.56
C GLY A 5 -14.73 9.46 -1.74
N THR A 6 -14.48 8.86 -2.93
CA THR A 6 -14.04 9.59 -4.13
C THR A 6 -15.13 9.71 -5.19
N THR A 7 -15.14 10.82 -5.92
CA THR A 7 -15.87 10.99 -7.19
C THR A 7 -14.94 10.62 -8.37
N PRO A 8 -15.43 10.38 -9.59
CA PRO A 8 -14.57 10.15 -10.75
C PRO A 8 -13.53 11.26 -10.97
N GLN A 9 -13.90 12.52 -10.70
CA GLN A 9 -12.99 13.66 -10.80
C GLN A 9 -11.91 13.64 -9.71
N SER A 10 -12.29 13.39 -8.46
CA SER A 10 -11.33 13.33 -7.35
C SER A 10 -10.43 12.08 -7.43
N GLN A 11 -10.90 10.97 -8.00
CA GLN A 11 -10.05 9.82 -8.32
C GLN A 11 -8.98 10.16 -9.34
N ALA A 12 -9.32 10.88 -10.41
CA ALA A 12 -8.35 11.33 -11.40
C ALA A 12 -7.32 12.27 -10.77
N ALA A 13 -7.78 13.23 -9.95
CA ALA A 13 -6.91 14.15 -9.23
C ALA A 13 -6.00 13.43 -8.23
N LEU A 14 -6.50 12.42 -7.51
CA LEU A 14 -5.69 11.58 -6.61
C LEU A 14 -4.59 10.83 -7.37
N ARG A 15 -4.92 10.19 -8.50
CA ARG A 15 -3.93 9.52 -9.34
C ARG A 15 -2.85 10.47 -9.86
N ASP A 16 -3.25 11.66 -10.32
CA ASP A 16 -2.31 12.68 -10.75
C ASP A 16 -1.43 13.17 -9.59
N TYR A 17 -2.01 13.34 -8.40
CA TYR A 17 -1.27 13.69 -7.18
C TYR A 17 -0.22 12.64 -6.82
N LEU A 18 -0.59 11.35 -6.76
CA LEU A 18 0.32 10.26 -6.43
C LEU A 18 1.45 10.13 -7.47
N ARG A 19 1.12 10.27 -8.76
CA ARG A 19 2.10 10.23 -9.84
C ARG A 19 3.06 11.43 -9.78
N ASN A 20 2.56 12.63 -9.51
CA ASN A 20 3.41 13.82 -9.35
C ASN A 20 4.34 13.68 -8.14
N GLY A 21 3.83 13.12 -7.04
CA GLY A 21 4.66 12.78 -5.87
C GLY A 21 5.78 11.80 -6.23
N LEU A 22 5.45 10.70 -6.92
CA LEU A 22 6.44 9.76 -7.42
C LEU A 22 7.46 10.44 -8.34
N GLU A 23 7.01 11.30 -9.27
CA GLU A 23 7.90 12.04 -10.17
C GLU A 23 8.87 12.95 -9.41
N GLN A 24 8.41 13.61 -8.36
CA GLN A 24 9.27 14.42 -7.49
C GLN A 24 10.31 13.57 -6.76
N LEU A 25 9.91 12.43 -6.18
CA LEU A 25 10.82 11.52 -5.50
C LEU A 25 11.94 11.05 -6.42
N ILE A 26 11.60 10.52 -7.60
CA ILE A 26 12.61 9.97 -8.52
C ILE A 26 13.47 11.04 -9.19
N ASN A 27 12.94 12.25 -9.44
CA ASN A 27 13.71 13.32 -10.07
C ASN A 27 14.84 13.85 -9.21
N ASN A 28 14.72 13.69 -7.88
CA ASN A 28 15.76 14.05 -6.91
C ASN A 28 16.91 13.03 -6.88
N GLU A 29 16.74 11.86 -7.54
CA GLU A 29 17.72 10.79 -7.51
C GLU A 29 18.59 10.79 -8.74
N ASP A 30 19.91 10.66 -8.51
CA ASP A 30 20.90 10.74 -9.56
C ASP A 30 21.28 9.39 -10.17
N GLN A 31 21.13 8.27 -9.43
CA GLN A 31 21.66 6.97 -9.84
C GLN A 31 20.66 5.82 -9.78
N PHE A 32 20.09 5.54 -8.61
CA PHE A 32 19.28 4.33 -8.40
C PHE A 32 17.91 4.66 -7.85
N VAL A 33 16.87 4.11 -8.46
CA VAL A 33 15.51 4.07 -7.91
C VAL A 33 15.11 2.61 -7.73
N ILE A 34 14.57 2.29 -6.56
CA ILE A 34 14.07 0.95 -6.23
C ILE A 34 12.60 1.08 -5.88
N VAL A 35 11.73 0.40 -6.62
CA VAL A 35 10.33 0.20 -6.27
C VAL A 35 10.22 -1.12 -5.52
N ASN A 36 9.83 -1.08 -4.25
CA ASN A 36 9.74 -2.27 -3.40
C ASN A 36 8.32 -2.83 -3.38
N GLY A 37 7.82 -3.23 -4.54
CA GLY A 37 6.51 -3.85 -4.76
C GLY A 37 5.34 -2.86 -4.88
N ASP A 38 4.22 -3.35 -5.38
CA ASP A 38 2.92 -2.68 -5.44
C ASP A 38 2.96 -1.26 -6.03
N LEU A 39 3.62 -1.11 -7.19
CA LEU A 39 3.62 0.15 -7.92
C LEU A 39 2.19 0.56 -8.32
N PHE A 40 1.33 -0.41 -8.58
CA PHE A 40 -0.10 -0.24 -8.81
C PHE A 40 -0.90 -0.88 -7.67
N ASP A 41 -2.02 -0.25 -7.32
CA ASP A 41 -2.92 -0.68 -6.23
C ASP A 41 -3.78 -1.90 -6.58
N SER A 42 -3.69 -2.39 -7.81
CA SER A 42 -4.43 -3.55 -8.27
C SER A 42 -3.79 -4.20 -9.50
N PHE A 43 -4.08 -5.48 -9.69
CA PHE A 43 -3.61 -6.27 -10.83
C PHE A 43 -3.89 -5.61 -12.20
N THR A 44 -5.04 -4.95 -12.34
CA THR A 44 -5.43 -4.24 -13.55
C THR A 44 -5.82 -2.80 -13.21
N VAL A 45 -5.08 -1.84 -13.74
CA VAL A 45 -5.40 -0.41 -13.70
C VAL A 45 -5.70 0.11 -15.11
N ASP A 46 -6.18 1.34 -15.21
CA ASP A 46 -6.41 2.00 -16.51
C ASP A 46 -5.10 1.97 -17.34
N PRO A 47 -5.11 1.45 -18.59
CA PRO A 47 -3.94 1.42 -19.45
C PRO A 47 -3.26 2.79 -19.61
N LEU A 48 -4.01 3.90 -19.54
CA LEU A 48 -3.45 5.24 -19.58
C LEU A 48 -2.53 5.52 -18.38
N GLU A 49 -2.86 5.00 -17.19
CA GLU A 49 -2.00 5.15 -16.02
C GLU A 49 -0.69 4.35 -16.18
N VAL A 50 -0.74 3.15 -16.78
CA VAL A 50 0.46 2.38 -17.12
C VAL A 50 1.36 3.17 -18.07
N VAL A 51 0.78 3.73 -19.14
CA VAL A 51 1.52 4.55 -20.13
C VAL A 51 2.13 5.79 -19.47
N LYS A 52 1.39 6.49 -18.62
CA LYS A 52 1.89 7.68 -17.90
C LYS A 52 3.05 7.32 -16.97
N THR A 53 2.96 6.20 -16.25
CA THR A 53 4.00 5.69 -15.35
C THR A 53 5.24 5.27 -16.14
N ALA A 54 5.07 4.56 -17.27
CA ALA A 54 6.18 4.23 -18.16
C ALA A 54 6.91 5.48 -18.65
N ARG A 55 6.18 6.47 -19.13
CA ARG A 55 6.76 7.76 -19.59
C ARG A 55 7.53 8.49 -18.48
N LEU A 56 7.07 8.42 -17.25
CA LEU A 56 7.74 9.01 -16.10
C LEU A 56 9.11 8.37 -15.90
N PHE A 57 9.19 7.04 -15.84
CA PHE A 57 10.45 6.32 -15.70
C PHE A 57 11.37 6.52 -16.90
N LEU A 58 10.86 6.44 -18.13
CA LEU A 58 11.66 6.65 -19.34
C LEU A 58 12.26 8.06 -19.41
N ARG A 59 11.49 9.10 -19.05
CA ARG A 59 12.01 10.47 -18.94
C ARG A 59 13.09 10.62 -17.88
N TRP A 60 12.96 9.90 -16.77
CA TRP A 60 14.00 9.92 -15.75
C TRP A 60 15.25 9.18 -16.23
N LEU A 61 15.13 7.98 -16.81
CA LEU A 61 16.24 7.20 -17.35
C LEU A 61 16.99 7.96 -18.46
N SER A 62 16.28 8.68 -19.32
CA SER A 62 16.89 9.40 -20.44
C SER A 62 17.85 10.54 -20.05
N LYS A 63 17.86 10.96 -18.79
CA LYS A 63 18.71 12.07 -18.35
C LYS A 63 20.21 11.68 -18.27
N THR A 64 20.52 10.43 -18.00
CA THR A 64 21.91 9.92 -17.97
C THR A 64 21.96 8.39 -17.99
N ASN A 65 22.96 7.83 -18.64
CA ASN A 65 23.17 6.40 -18.73
C ASN A 65 23.64 5.74 -17.41
N SER A 66 23.95 6.55 -16.38
CA SER A 66 24.33 6.02 -15.06
C SER A 66 23.12 5.68 -14.18
N ARG A 67 21.90 5.98 -14.61
CA ARG A 67 20.66 5.70 -13.87
C ARG A 67 20.26 4.24 -14.02
N ALA A 68 19.74 3.66 -12.96
CA ALA A 68 19.16 2.34 -12.98
C ALA A 68 17.86 2.28 -12.17
N LEU A 69 16.84 1.69 -12.78
CA LEU A 69 15.54 1.40 -12.16
C LEU A 69 15.49 -0.08 -11.79
N ASN A 70 15.31 -0.35 -10.51
CA ASN A 70 15.08 -1.70 -10.01
C ASN A 70 13.63 -1.82 -9.54
N ILE A 71 12.93 -2.83 -10.00
CA ILE A 71 11.52 -3.07 -9.63
C ILE A 71 11.42 -4.44 -8.99
N VAL A 72 11.08 -4.47 -7.71
CA VAL A 72 10.77 -5.68 -6.96
C VAL A 72 9.28 -5.93 -7.07
N ALA A 73 8.86 -7.13 -7.39
CA ALA A 73 7.44 -7.46 -7.53
C ALA A 73 6.74 -7.55 -6.18
N GLY A 74 5.53 -6.97 -6.09
CA GLY A 74 4.63 -7.04 -4.95
C GLY A 74 3.45 -8.00 -5.16
N ASN A 75 2.55 -8.12 -4.19
CA ASN A 75 1.41 -9.03 -4.28
C ASN A 75 0.33 -8.56 -5.27
N HIS A 76 0.16 -7.25 -5.48
CA HIS A 76 -0.74 -6.70 -6.49
C HIS A 76 -0.20 -6.85 -7.93
N ASP A 77 1.09 -7.16 -8.08
CA ASP A 77 1.74 -7.35 -9.37
C ASP A 77 1.50 -8.75 -9.95
N TYR A 78 1.19 -9.72 -9.09
CA TYR A 78 0.95 -11.11 -9.44
C TYR A 78 -0.53 -11.50 -9.39
N LYS A 79 -0.92 -12.36 -10.34
CA LYS A 79 -2.20 -13.07 -10.27
C LYS A 79 -1.96 -14.58 -10.28
N PRO A 80 -2.67 -15.35 -9.44
CA PRO A 80 -2.49 -16.80 -9.35
C PRO A 80 -2.81 -17.59 -10.62
N LYS A 81 -3.46 -16.97 -11.62
CA LYS A 81 -3.78 -17.60 -12.90
C LYS A 81 -2.88 -17.05 -14.00
N ALA A 82 -2.03 -17.93 -14.52
CA ALA A 82 -0.86 -17.66 -15.36
C ALA A 82 -1.10 -16.98 -16.72
N ASP A 83 -2.33 -16.82 -17.20
CA ASP A 83 -2.60 -16.44 -18.60
C ASP A 83 -2.99 -14.96 -18.79
N ASN A 84 -3.01 -14.15 -17.74
CA ASN A 84 -3.38 -12.74 -17.83
C ASN A 84 -2.22 -11.81 -17.52
N LEU A 85 -1.89 -10.91 -18.42
CA LEU A 85 -0.95 -9.83 -18.20
C LEU A 85 -1.51 -8.86 -17.16
N SER A 86 -0.76 -8.61 -16.09
CA SER A 86 -1.06 -7.52 -15.15
C SER A 86 -0.62 -6.17 -15.73
N SER A 87 -1.12 -5.10 -15.13
CA SER A 87 -0.62 -3.75 -15.43
C SER A 87 0.87 -3.60 -15.15
N PHE A 88 1.38 -4.30 -14.15
CA PHE A 88 2.81 -4.41 -13.85
C PHE A 88 3.57 -5.06 -15.02
N HIS A 89 3.14 -6.23 -15.50
CA HIS A 89 3.78 -6.90 -16.64
C HIS A 89 3.75 -6.03 -17.90
N LEU A 90 2.63 -5.33 -18.15
CA LEU A 90 2.56 -4.38 -19.27
C LEU A 90 3.59 -3.25 -19.13
N LEU A 91 3.73 -2.67 -17.94
CA LEU A 91 4.75 -1.68 -17.66
C LEU A 91 6.16 -2.23 -17.90
N VAL A 92 6.47 -3.41 -17.34
CA VAL A 92 7.77 -4.07 -17.51
C VAL A 92 8.10 -4.31 -18.98
N HIS A 93 7.13 -4.79 -19.78
CA HIS A 93 7.31 -4.95 -21.22
C HIS A 93 7.59 -3.62 -21.93
N MET A 94 6.87 -2.55 -21.59
CA MET A 94 7.11 -1.22 -22.17
C MET A 94 8.53 -0.72 -21.87
N LEU A 95 9.04 -0.97 -20.67
CA LEU A 95 10.40 -0.59 -20.27
C LEU A 95 11.45 -1.49 -20.94
N ALA A 96 11.22 -2.80 -21.02
CA ALA A 96 12.12 -3.77 -21.63
C ALA A 96 12.27 -3.62 -23.16
N PHE A 97 11.25 -3.08 -23.84
CA PHE A 97 11.32 -2.76 -25.26
C PHE A 97 11.75 -1.32 -25.56
N SER A 98 12.26 -0.60 -24.56
CA SER A 98 12.81 0.74 -24.74
C SER A 98 14.34 0.70 -24.97
N GLU A 99 14.89 1.80 -25.43
CA GLU A 99 16.35 2.01 -25.53
C GLU A 99 17.07 1.97 -24.16
N TYR A 100 16.31 1.96 -23.05
CA TYR A 100 16.83 1.93 -21.67
C TYR A 100 16.74 0.54 -21.02
N GLU A 101 16.52 -0.53 -21.79
CA GLU A 101 16.34 -1.90 -21.27
C GLU A 101 17.47 -2.32 -20.30
N ASN A 102 18.71 -1.97 -20.62
CA ASN A 102 19.89 -2.30 -19.80
C ASN A 102 19.98 -1.51 -18.48
N GLN A 103 19.13 -0.50 -18.29
CA GLN A 103 19.02 0.31 -17.07
C GLN A 103 17.84 -0.11 -16.19
N VAL A 104 17.06 -1.11 -16.62
CA VAL A 104 15.87 -1.60 -15.90
C VAL A 104 16.10 -3.05 -15.49
N VAL A 105 15.99 -3.33 -14.18
CA VAL A 105 16.11 -4.67 -13.62
C VAL A 105 14.83 -5.00 -12.87
N VAL A 106 14.24 -6.15 -13.17
CA VAL A 106 13.02 -6.65 -12.51
C VAL A 106 13.39 -7.85 -11.65
N HIS A 107 12.99 -7.80 -10.40
CA HIS A 107 13.18 -8.86 -9.40
C HIS A 107 11.80 -9.48 -9.10
N ASP A 108 11.55 -10.66 -9.63
CA ASP A 108 10.22 -11.30 -9.60
C ASP A 108 10.24 -12.80 -9.28
N LYS A 109 11.43 -13.40 -8.96
CA LYS A 109 11.53 -14.87 -8.85
C LYS A 109 12.15 -15.37 -7.56
N GLU A 110 13.30 -14.84 -7.15
CA GLU A 110 14.12 -15.40 -6.08
C GLU A 110 14.90 -14.32 -5.35
N LEU A 111 15.55 -14.69 -4.26
CA LEU A 111 16.53 -13.85 -3.57
C LEU A 111 17.57 -13.35 -4.56
N GLY A 112 17.67 -12.06 -4.72
CA GLY A 112 18.56 -11.43 -5.68
C GLY A 112 19.25 -10.19 -5.15
N ARG A 113 20.41 -9.86 -5.75
CA ARG A 113 21.10 -8.61 -5.48
C ARG A 113 20.52 -7.51 -6.36
N VAL A 114 20.06 -6.44 -5.73
CA VAL A 114 19.51 -5.28 -6.42
C VAL A 114 20.64 -4.33 -6.87
N CYS A 115 21.39 -3.79 -5.93
CA CYS A 115 22.56 -2.95 -6.20
C CYS A 115 23.43 -2.84 -4.94
N GLY A 116 24.72 -2.61 -5.10
CA GLY A 116 25.64 -2.38 -3.96
C GLY A 116 25.45 -3.38 -2.81
N THR A 117 24.96 -2.86 -1.67
CA THR A 117 24.66 -3.64 -0.45
C THR A 117 23.19 -4.07 -0.35
N VAL A 118 22.36 -3.74 -1.34
CA VAL A 118 20.93 -3.98 -1.32
C VAL A 118 20.57 -5.29 -2.01
N TRP A 119 19.80 -6.12 -1.34
CA TRP A 119 19.24 -7.39 -1.80
C TRP A 119 17.73 -7.37 -1.68
N CYS A 120 17.02 -8.25 -2.35
CA CYS A 120 15.58 -8.39 -2.22
C CYS A 120 15.13 -9.85 -2.27
N ILE A 121 14.03 -10.14 -1.60
CA ILE A 121 13.14 -11.27 -1.85
C ILE A 121 11.83 -10.66 -2.34
N PRO A 122 11.46 -10.84 -3.62
CA PRO A 122 10.20 -10.32 -4.16
C PRO A 122 9.01 -11.08 -3.56
N HIS A 123 7.81 -10.60 -3.85
CA HIS A 123 6.61 -11.38 -3.56
C HIS A 123 6.67 -12.72 -4.29
N MET A 124 6.38 -13.81 -3.58
CA MET A 124 6.45 -15.19 -4.08
C MET A 124 5.03 -15.75 -4.26
N PRO A 125 4.83 -16.76 -5.13
CA PRO A 125 3.51 -17.36 -5.36
C PRO A 125 2.85 -17.96 -4.12
N ASN A 126 3.63 -18.37 -3.13
CA ASN A 126 3.16 -18.92 -1.86
C ASN A 126 4.20 -18.78 -0.74
N GLN A 127 3.76 -19.01 0.48
CA GLN A 127 4.57 -18.88 1.70
C GLN A 127 5.74 -19.88 1.73
N ASP A 128 5.59 -21.09 1.21
CA ASP A 128 6.64 -22.11 1.27
C ASP A 128 7.86 -21.71 0.41
N LEU A 129 7.60 -21.20 -0.81
CA LEU A 129 8.66 -20.67 -1.66
C LEU A 129 9.34 -19.44 -1.03
N PHE A 130 8.57 -18.56 -0.42
CA PHE A 130 9.11 -17.42 0.32
C PHE A 130 10.02 -17.87 1.46
N ASN A 131 9.58 -18.85 2.26
CA ASN A 131 10.36 -19.39 3.37
C ASN A 131 11.69 -20.00 2.91
N VAL A 132 11.73 -20.63 1.73
CA VAL A 132 12.99 -21.14 1.13
C VAL A 132 13.97 -20.01 0.85
N GLU A 133 13.49 -18.90 0.28
CA GLU A 133 14.37 -17.74 -0.02
C GLU A 133 14.82 -17.03 1.27
N VAL A 134 13.94 -16.94 2.27
CA VAL A 134 14.29 -16.41 3.61
C VAL A 134 15.39 -17.28 4.27
N ALA A 135 15.27 -18.60 4.19
CA ALA A 135 16.30 -19.51 4.71
C ALA A 135 17.66 -19.32 4.01
N LYS A 136 17.67 -19.19 2.69
CA LYS A 136 18.90 -18.85 1.94
C LYS A 136 19.52 -17.54 2.40
N ALA A 137 18.71 -16.49 2.59
CA ALA A 137 19.18 -15.20 3.08
C ALA A 137 19.77 -15.32 4.51
N ALA A 138 19.18 -16.14 5.37
CA ALA A 138 19.65 -16.36 6.74
C ALA A 138 21.01 -17.07 6.82
N GLU A 139 21.40 -17.82 5.78
CA GLU A 139 22.71 -18.46 5.65
C GLU A 139 23.79 -17.51 5.09
N MET A 140 23.41 -16.36 4.54
CA MET A 140 24.34 -15.39 3.97
C MET A 140 24.88 -14.43 5.05
N ASP A 141 26.08 -13.88 4.83
CA ASP A 141 26.57 -12.75 5.61
C ASP A 141 25.81 -11.47 5.21
N GLY A 142 24.89 -11.02 6.06
CA GLY A 142 24.07 -9.84 5.89
C GLY A 142 24.69 -8.56 6.47
N LYS A 143 25.89 -8.62 7.06
CA LYS A 143 26.49 -7.47 7.76
C LYS A 143 26.68 -6.26 6.84
N GLY A 144 26.07 -5.14 7.23
CA GLY A 144 26.09 -3.89 6.46
C GLY A 144 25.26 -3.93 5.17
N ARG A 145 24.36 -4.93 5.04
CA ARG A 145 23.48 -5.09 3.88
C ARG A 145 22.01 -4.88 4.25
N GLN A 146 21.22 -4.48 3.27
CA GLN A 146 19.77 -4.33 3.36
C GLN A 146 19.09 -5.45 2.59
N LEU A 147 18.06 -6.05 3.19
CA LEU A 147 17.18 -7.01 2.55
C LEU A 147 15.80 -6.39 2.38
N LEU A 148 15.42 -6.12 1.14
CA LEU A 148 14.09 -5.62 0.79
C LEU A 148 13.11 -6.81 0.73
N LEU A 149 11.95 -6.65 1.33
CA LEU A 149 10.91 -7.66 1.43
C LEU A 149 9.56 -7.04 1.06
N HIS A 150 8.74 -7.74 0.29
CA HIS A 150 7.37 -7.34 0.04
C HIS A 150 6.40 -8.33 0.69
N CYS A 151 6.19 -8.17 1.99
CA CYS A 151 5.38 -9.06 2.83
C CYS A 151 4.95 -8.35 4.13
N ASN A 152 4.05 -8.96 4.88
CA ASN A 152 3.72 -8.54 6.24
C ASN A 152 4.85 -8.90 7.21
N TYR A 153 4.99 -8.07 8.24
CA TYR A 153 5.85 -8.35 9.38
C TYR A 153 5.02 -8.90 10.56
N ASN A 154 5.31 -10.15 10.94
CA ASN A 154 4.72 -10.84 12.11
C ASN A 154 3.19 -10.72 12.22
N ASN A 155 2.50 -10.84 11.09
CA ASN A 155 1.04 -10.74 11.01
C ASN A 155 0.43 -12.04 10.46
N HIS A 156 0.21 -13.01 11.34
CA HIS A 156 -0.33 -14.33 10.96
C HIS A 156 -1.78 -14.28 10.44
N PHE A 157 -2.52 -13.20 10.73
CA PHE A 157 -3.90 -13.06 10.25
C PHE A 157 -3.97 -12.61 8.79
N ALA A 158 -2.99 -11.87 8.31
CA ALA A 158 -2.96 -11.36 6.94
C ALA A 158 -2.76 -12.47 5.89
N GLN A 159 -2.06 -13.55 6.23
CA GLN A 159 -1.82 -14.68 5.31
C GLN A 159 -3.10 -15.28 4.71
N ASN A 160 -4.22 -15.22 5.42
CA ASN A 160 -5.48 -15.83 5.01
C ASN A 160 -6.43 -14.85 4.31
N SER A 161 -6.15 -13.55 4.31
CA SER A 161 -7.10 -12.53 3.89
C SER A 161 -6.81 -11.91 2.52
N ASP A 162 -5.54 -11.74 2.12
CA ASP A 162 -5.16 -10.97 0.94
C ASP A 162 -4.09 -11.61 0.05
N HIS A 163 -3.80 -12.91 0.25
CA HIS A 163 -2.70 -13.62 -0.42
C HIS A 163 -1.31 -13.02 -0.16
N SER A 164 -1.18 -12.21 0.89
CA SER A 164 0.11 -11.65 1.28
C SER A 164 0.97 -12.69 1.99
N LEU A 165 2.28 -12.52 1.85
CA LEU A 165 3.25 -13.34 2.57
C LEU A 165 3.49 -12.74 3.96
N ASN A 166 4.05 -13.54 4.86
CA ASN A 166 4.40 -13.11 6.19
C ASN A 166 5.81 -13.55 6.57
N LEU A 167 6.58 -12.63 7.15
CA LEU A 167 7.83 -12.94 7.82
C LEU A 167 7.57 -12.97 9.33
N ASP A 168 7.71 -14.13 9.96
CA ASP A 168 7.49 -14.29 11.38
C ASP A 168 8.67 -13.81 12.23
N GLU A 169 8.50 -13.84 13.56
CA GLU A 169 9.51 -13.36 14.50
C GLU A 169 10.76 -14.27 14.53
N GLU A 170 10.61 -15.59 14.34
CA GLU A 170 11.72 -16.54 14.32
C GLU A 170 12.60 -16.33 13.09
N GLN A 171 11.99 -16.20 11.92
CA GLN A 171 12.66 -15.87 10.65
C GLN A 171 13.33 -14.51 10.74
N THR A 172 12.63 -13.51 11.28
CA THR A 172 13.20 -12.18 11.53
C THR A 172 14.45 -12.27 12.40
N ALA A 173 14.38 -12.96 13.51
CA ALA A 173 15.52 -13.14 14.41
C ALA A 173 16.70 -13.86 13.73
N ALA A 174 16.43 -14.83 12.85
CA ALA A 174 17.47 -15.50 12.07
C ALA A 174 18.18 -14.53 11.11
N LEU A 175 17.45 -13.74 10.34
CA LEU A 175 18.00 -12.73 9.44
C LEU A 175 18.79 -11.65 10.18
N LEU A 176 18.27 -11.19 11.33
CA LEU A 176 18.97 -10.22 12.17
C LEU A 176 20.28 -10.79 12.75
N ARG A 177 20.33 -12.08 13.13
CA ARG A 177 21.57 -12.75 13.54
C ARG A 177 22.58 -12.86 12.40
N ALA A 178 22.12 -13.08 11.17
CA ALA A 178 22.96 -13.08 9.97
C ALA A 178 23.52 -11.69 9.63
N GLY A 179 23.03 -10.63 10.27
CA GLY A 179 23.56 -9.26 10.13
C GLY A 179 22.72 -8.34 9.25
N TRP A 180 21.61 -8.79 8.67
CA TRP A 180 20.78 -8.00 7.78
C TRP A 180 20.09 -6.82 8.50
N THR A 181 19.88 -5.74 7.76
CA THR A 181 18.83 -4.74 8.02
C THR A 181 17.66 -5.04 7.10
N LEU A 182 16.49 -5.26 7.66
CA LEU A 182 15.28 -5.66 6.93
C LEU A 182 14.46 -4.41 6.58
N VAL A 183 14.01 -4.33 5.33
CA VAL A 183 13.21 -3.21 4.81
C VAL A 183 11.95 -3.78 4.18
N PHE A 184 10.80 -3.43 4.74
CA PHE A 184 9.50 -3.94 4.29
C PHE A 184 8.78 -2.92 3.42
N GLY A 185 8.25 -3.37 2.28
CA GLY A 185 7.12 -2.80 1.57
C GLY A 185 5.81 -3.42 2.07
N HIS A 186 4.73 -3.38 1.28
CA HIS A 186 3.41 -3.95 1.52
C HIS A 186 2.59 -3.25 2.62
N GLU A 187 3.08 -3.11 3.83
CA GLU A 187 2.35 -2.44 4.92
C GLU A 187 2.38 -0.92 4.74
N HIS A 188 1.22 -0.26 4.86
CA HIS A 188 1.06 1.18 4.56
C HIS A 188 1.48 2.11 5.70
N VAL A 189 1.57 1.57 6.93
CA VAL A 189 1.93 2.33 8.13
C VAL A 189 3.40 2.14 8.42
N GLY A 190 4.16 3.24 8.33
CA GLY A 190 5.60 3.26 8.59
C GLY A 190 5.92 3.03 10.07
N ARG A 191 6.94 2.21 10.35
CA ARG A 191 7.47 2.03 11.71
C ARG A 191 8.85 1.40 11.70
N THR A 192 9.61 1.65 12.75
CA THR A 192 10.96 1.13 12.94
C THR A 192 11.05 0.30 14.20
N LEU A 193 11.60 -0.91 14.11
CA LEU A 193 11.67 -1.89 15.19
C LEU A 193 13.10 -2.43 15.33
N HIS A 194 13.35 -3.24 16.36
CA HIS A 194 14.64 -3.90 16.63
C HIS A 194 15.85 -2.96 16.58
N GLY A 195 15.68 -1.77 17.19
CA GLY A 195 16.75 -0.78 17.24
C GLY A 195 17.17 -0.21 15.87
N GLY A 196 16.24 -0.09 14.95
CA GLY A 196 16.48 0.45 13.59
C GLY A 196 16.86 -0.60 12.54
N ARG A 197 16.88 -1.88 12.91
CA ARG A 197 17.25 -2.97 12.00
C ARG A 197 16.06 -3.60 11.25
N VAL A 198 14.84 -3.28 11.64
CA VAL A 198 13.60 -3.60 10.92
C VAL A 198 12.91 -2.29 10.61
N ILE A 199 12.74 -1.98 9.34
CA ILE A 199 12.17 -0.74 8.83
C ILE A 199 10.98 -1.10 7.94
N ILE A 200 9.78 -0.77 8.38
CA ILE A 200 8.57 -0.81 7.56
C ILE A 200 8.40 0.63 7.04
N VAL A 201 8.59 0.81 5.73
CA VAL A 201 8.66 2.17 5.16
C VAL A 201 7.30 2.83 5.12
N GLY A 202 6.24 2.05 4.91
CA GLY A 202 4.91 2.57 4.60
C GLY A 202 4.81 3.05 3.14
N ASN A 203 3.66 3.58 2.78
CA ASN A 203 3.49 4.24 1.50
C ASN A 203 4.02 5.70 1.58
N PRO A 204 4.70 6.21 0.53
CA PRO A 204 5.30 7.54 0.57
C PRO A 204 4.26 8.68 0.50
N PHE A 205 3.05 8.39 0.06
CA PHE A 205 1.91 9.32 -0.01
C PHE A 205 0.63 8.57 0.33
N PRO A 206 -0.34 9.20 1.00
CA PRO A 206 -1.61 8.55 1.31
C PRO A 206 -2.45 8.36 0.05
N SER A 207 -3.08 7.21 -0.06
CA SER A 207 -4.08 6.89 -1.08
C SER A 207 -5.51 6.89 -0.54
N SER A 208 -5.65 6.96 0.79
CA SER A 208 -6.93 6.93 1.52
C SER A 208 -6.86 7.78 2.80
N VAL A 209 -8.02 8.02 3.41
CA VAL A 209 -8.10 8.67 4.73
C VAL A 209 -7.47 7.81 5.83
N ILE A 210 -7.57 6.48 5.71
CA ILE A 210 -6.97 5.56 6.69
C ILE A 210 -5.45 5.69 6.69
N ASP A 211 -4.84 5.84 5.50
CA ASP A 211 -3.40 6.08 5.39
C ASP A 211 -2.95 7.38 6.08
N CYS A 212 -3.84 8.39 6.16
CA CYS A 212 -3.57 9.65 6.88
C CYS A 212 -3.65 9.50 8.40
N ILE A 213 -4.54 8.63 8.90
CA ILE A 213 -4.77 8.42 10.32
C ILE A 213 -3.71 7.49 10.92
N GLY A 214 -3.41 6.41 10.22
CA GLY A 214 -2.48 5.37 10.68
C GLY A 214 -1.03 5.82 10.70
N ASP A 215 -0.66 6.77 9.83
CA ASP A 215 0.70 7.25 9.68
C ASP A 215 0.68 8.72 9.26
N VAL A 216 0.82 9.60 10.25
CA VAL A 216 0.65 11.06 10.07
C VAL A 216 1.80 11.73 9.31
N ASP A 217 2.98 11.11 9.26
CA ASP A 217 4.15 11.58 8.54
C ASP A 217 4.68 10.46 7.64
N LYS A 218 4.53 10.62 6.33
CA LYS A 218 4.97 9.63 5.34
C LYS A 218 6.43 9.81 4.97
N HIS A 219 7.06 8.70 4.61
CA HIS A 219 8.49 8.67 4.31
C HIS A 219 8.78 7.83 3.06
N CYS A 220 9.90 8.11 2.41
CA CYS A 220 10.60 7.16 1.54
C CYS A 220 11.91 6.74 2.21
N LEU A 221 12.51 5.67 1.72
CA LEU A 221 13.80 5.20 2.21
C LEU A 221 14.91 5.62 1.24
N ARG A 222 15.91 6.33 1.76
CA ARG A 222 17.15 6.64 1.06
C ARG A 222 18.28 5.78 1.62
N ILE A 223 19.10 5.19 0.74
CA ILE A 223 20.28 4.41 1.13
C ILE A 223 21.52 5.14 0.63
N GLN A 224 22.29 5.73 1.54
CA GLN A 224 23.54 6.45 1.26
C GLN A 224 24.71 5.77 1.96
N GLY A 225 25.76 5.44 1.20
CA GLY A 225 26.93 4.78 1.78
C GLY A 225 26.62 3.45 2.48
N GLY A 226 25.55 2.77 2.11
CA GLY A 226 25.08 1.54 2.75
C GLY A 226 24.23 1.76 4.03
N SER A 227 23.93 2.99 4.40
CA SER A 227 23.09 3.30 5.56
C SER A 227 21.68 3.72 5.13
N PRO A 228 20.62 3.01 5.57
CA PRO A 228 19.24 3.39 5.30
C PRO A 228 18.82 4.58 6.17
N GLN A 229 18.13 5.54 5.58
CA GLN A 229 17.58 6.73 6.22
C GLN A 229 16.17 6.98 5.73
N LEU A 230 15.24 7.26 6.64
CA LEU A 230 13.87 7.67 6.30
C LEU A 230 13.88 9.17 5.97
N GLU A 231 13.40 9.53 4.81
CA GLU A 231 13.23 10.90 4.33
C GLU A 231 11.75 11.24 4.28
N HIS A 232 11.37 12.35 4.93
CA HIS A 232 9.99 12.80 4.99
C HIS A 232 9.46 13.18 3.60
N THR A 233 8.24 12.74 3.29
CA THR A 233 7.59 12.98 1.98
C THR A 233 6.26 13.69 2.10
N TRP A 234 5.53 13.50 3.18
CA TRP A 234 4.18 14.03 3.35
C TRP A 234 3.77 14.10 4.84
N SER A 235 2.96 15.10 5.19
CA SER A 235 2.40 15.26 6.54
C SER A 235 0.87 15.41 6.51
N ALA A 236 0.20 14.73 7.44
CA ALA A 236 -1.24 14.84 7.65
C ALA A 236 -1.65 16.26 8.11
N HIS A 237 -0.83 16.92 8.90
CA HIS A 237 -1.14 18.27 9.44
C HIS A 237 -1.46 19.29 8.36
N GLU A 238 -0.89 19.14 7.16
CA GLU A 238 -1.08 20.08 6.06
C GLU A 238 -2.20 19.66 5.09
N ASN A 239 -2.58 18.38 5.10
CA ASN A 239 -3.38 17.80 4.01
C ASN A 239 -4.64 17.06 4.47
N TYR A 240 -4.76 16.74 5.75
CA TYR A 240 -5.86 15.95 6.31
C TYR A 240 -6.59 16.70 7.42
N ILE A 241 -7.92 16.59 7.46
CA ILE A 241 -8.77 17.14 8.51
C ILE A 241 -9.94 16.22 8.86
N GLU A 242 -10.29 16.18 10.14
CA GLU A 242 -11.58 15.67 10.61
C GLU A 242 -12.55 16.84 10.80
N ALA A 243 -13.76 16.71 10.29
CA ALA A 243 -14.80 17.73 10.37
C ALA A 243 -16.13 17.15 10.83
N ASP A 244 -16.79 17.81 11.77
CA ASP A 244 -18.12 17.42 12.20
C ASP A 244 -19.14 17.66 11.06
N TRP A 245 -20.02 16.68 10.83
CA TRP A 245 -21.01 16.76 9.75
C TRP A 245 -21.99 17.93 9.88
N LYS A 246 -22.14 18.48 11.10
CA LYS A 246 -22.99 19.66 11.40
C LYS A 246 -22.29 20.99 11.08
N ASP A 247 -20.94 21.00 10.97
CA ASP A 247 -20.15 22.18 10.59
C ASP A 247 -19.07 21.83 9.55
N LEU A 248 -19.47 21.74 8.29
CA LEU A 248 -18.61 21.39 7.15
C LEU A 248 -17.98 22.62 6.49
N LYS A 249 -17.49 23.60 7.26
CA LYS A 249 -16.72 24.73 6.76
C LYS A 249 -15.24 24.36 6.68
N ILE A 250 -14.85 23.72 5.58
CA ILE A 250 -13.52 23.16 5.38
C ILE A 250 -12.73 24.03 4.41
N PRO A 251 -11.52 24.47 4.78
CA PRO A 251 -10.61 25.17 3.86
C PRO A 251 -10.22 24.30 2.65
N ASP A 252 -10.15 24.91 1.45
CA ASP A 252 -9.94 24.21 0.17
C ASP A 252 -8.57 23.52 0.02
N HIS A 253 -7.59 23.85 0.87
CA HIS A 253 -6.25 23.23 0.79
C HIS A 253 -6.22 21.78 1.27
N TYR A 254 -7.16 21.35 2.15
CA TYR A 254 -7.23 19.98 2.61
C TYR A 254 -7.64 19.03 1.47
N LYS A 255 -6.90 17.94 1.32
CA LYS A 255 -7.07 16.96 0.25
C LYS A 255 -7.71 15.65 0.71
N PHE A 256 -7.62 15.37 2.01
CA PHE A 256 -8.20 14.20 2.66
C PHE A 256 -9.09 14.67 3.80
N ILE A 257 -10.37 14.37 3.73
CA ILE A 257 -11.35 14.82 4.70
C ILE A 257 -12.11 13.63 5.26
N ARG A 258 -12.14 13.53 6.59
CA ARG A 258 -12.97 12.57 7.30
C ARG A 258 -14.13 13.33 7.95
N VAL A 259 -15.34 13.07 7.50
CA VAL A 259 -16.53 13.63 8.12
C VAL A 259 -16.92 12.74 9.29
N ILE A 260 -16.94 13.31 10.50
CA ILE A 260 -17.18 12.61 11.75
C ILE A 260 -18.42 13.18 12.48
N GLY A 261 -18.75 12.63 13.62
CA GLY A 261 -19.83 13.05 14.51
C GLY A 261 -20.83 11.93 14.78
N GLU A 262 -21.87 12.26 15.51
CA GLU A 262 -22.96 11.34 15.84
C GLU A 262 -24.29 11.90 15.28
N ALA A 263 -25.13 11.00 14.80
CA ALA A 263 -26.45 11.35 14.26
C ALA A 263 -27.45 10.27 14.65
N SER A 264 -28.68 10.67 14.88
CA SER A 264 -29.80 9.75 15.07
C SER A 264 -30.18 9.08 13.73
N ALA A 265 -30.91 7.98 13.79
CA ALA A 265 -31.42 7.31 12.59
C ALA A 265 -32.28 8.26 11.72
N ALA A 266 -32.98 9.18 12.33
CA ALA A 266 -33.82 10.21 11.64
C ALA A 266 -32.94 11.21 10.85
N GLU A 267 -31.75 11.53 11.33
CA GLU A 267 -30.82 12.49 10.70
C GLU A 267 -29.95 11.85 9.59
N SER A 268 -30.00 10.53 9.40
CA SER A 268 -29.15 9.80 8.45
C SER A 268 -29.21 10.35 7.02
N ALA A 269 -30.41 10.73 6.56
CA ALA A 269 -30.60 11.33 5.24
C ALA A 269 -29.96 12.73 5.14
N GLU A 270 -29.93 13.50 6.22
CA GLU A 270 -29.27 14.81 6.27
C GLU A 270 -27.76 14.67 6.22
N VAL A 271 -27.19 13.69 6.93
CA VAL A 271 -25.76 13.36 6.87
C VAL A 271 -25.35 13.02 5.44
N ILE A 272 -26.08 12.11 4.77
CA ILE A 272 -25.80 11.72 3.38
C ILE A 272 -25.86 12.94 2.45
N LYS A 273 -26.86 13.80 2.62
CA LYS A 273 -27.03 15.02 1.83
C LYS A 273 -25.88 16.00 2.08
N ALA A 274 -25.47 16.20 3.33
CA ALA A 274 -24.36 17.08 3.70
C ALA A 274 -23.04 16.62 3.10
N VAL A 275 -22.69 15.33 3.24
CA VAL A 275 -21.48 14.73 2.66
C VAL A 275 -21.51 14.79 1.13
N SER A 276 -22.66 14.51 0.50
CA SER A 276 -22.80 14.60 -0.96
C SER A 276 -22.62 16.04 -1.45
N LYS A 277 -23.16 17.02 -0.75
CA LYS A 277 -22.96 18.44 -1.06
C LYS A 277 -21.50 18.84 -0.92
N LEU A 278 -20.82 18.37 0.15
CA LEU A 278 -19.39 18.62 0.34
C LEU A 278 -18.58 18.04 -0.83
N ARG A 279 -18.83 16.80 -1.25
CA ARG A 279 -18.18 16.17 -2.41
C ARG A 279 -18.40 16.90 -3.72
N GLN A 280 -19.51 17.60 -3.88
CA GLN A 280 -19.81 18.41 -5.07
C GLN A 280 -19.14 19.78 -5.07
N SER A 281 -18.95 20.37 -3.89
CA SER A 281 -18.46 21.74 -3.74
C SER A 281 -16.99 21.87 -3.36
N HIS A 282 -16.35 20.78 -2.89
CA HIS A 282 -14.97 20.78 -2.42
C HIS A 282 -14.05 20.05 -3.39
N SER A 283 -12.84 20.57 -3.57
CA SER A 283 -11.80 19.98 -4.46
C SER A 283 -10.97 18.87 -3.80
N ALA A 284 -11.36 18.36 -2.64
CA ALA A 284 -10.68 17.27 -1.96
C ALA A 284 -10.57 16.01 -2.83
N TYR A 285 -9.45 15.29 -2.72
CA TYR A 285 -9.26 14.02 -3.41
C TYR A 285 -10.13 12.91 -2.81
N VAL A 286 -10.18 12.85 -1.47
CA VAL A 286 -10.95 11.83 -0.74
C VAL A 286 -11.76 12.49 0.36
N ILE A 287 -13.08 12.22 0.37
CA ILE A 287 -14.00 12.63 1.44
C ILE A 287 -14.71 11.38 1.95
N THR A 288 -14.35 10.92 3.15
CA THR A 288 -14.93 9.73 3.78
C THR A 288 -16.00 10.11 4.79
N ASN A 289 -17.16 9.44 4.75
CA ASN A 289 -18.19 9.57 5.76
C ASN A 289 -17.91 8.53 6.87
N ALA A 290 -17.63 9.01 8.07
CA ALA A 290 -17.39 8.23 9.28
C ALA A 290 -18.33 8.68 10.43
N VAL A 291 -19.50 9.25 10.08
CA VAL A 291 -20.52 9.64 11.06
C VAL A 291 -21.16 8.40 11.65
N LYS A 292 -21.22 8.32 12.97
CA LYS A 292 -21.88 7.24 13.69
C LYS A 292 -23.40 7.48 13.71
N ILE A 293 -24.18 6.54 13.20
CA ILE A 293 -25.64 6.58 13.23
C ILE A 293 -26.12 5.75 14.42
N GLU A 294 -26.93 6.35 15.28
CA GLU A 294 -27.53 5.67 16.45
C GLU A 294 -28.36 4.47 16.01
N GLY A 295 -28.12 3.32 16.61
CA GLY A 295 -28.80 2.05 16.27
C GLY A 295 -28.25 1.33 15.04
N CYS A 296 -27.17 1.83 14.42
CA CYS A 296 -26.48 1.22 13.29
C CYS A 296 -25.00 0.90 13.65
N ASP A 297 -24.75 -0.13 14.41
CA ASP A 297 -23.38 -0.54 14.79
C ASP A 297 -22.53 -0.97 13.59
N LEU A 298 -23.17 -1.42 12.51
CA LEU A 298 -22.50 -1.80 11.25
C LEU A 298 -21.83 -0.63 10.51
N SER A 299 -22.21 0.64 10.78
CA SER A 299 -21.65 1.79 10.07
C SER A 299 -20.21 2.15 10.49
N ASN A 300 -19.76 1.70 11.66
CA ASN A 300 -18.42 1.99 12.16
C ASN A 300 -17.34 1.08 11.55
N GLU A 301 -17.71 -0.13 11.12
CA GLU A 301 -16.78 -1.08 10.49
C GLU A 301 -16.76 -0.94 8.96
N LEU A 302 -17.90 -0.53 8.35
CA LEU A 302 -17.98 -0.28 6.91
C LEU A 302 -17.35 1.06 6.46
N ALA A 303 -17.08 1.98 7.40
CA ALA A 303 -16.33 3.21 7.10
C ALA A 303 -14.81 2.99 7.05
N GLY A 304 -14.31 1.90 7.64
CA GLY A 304 -13.01 1.35 7.33
C GLY A 304 -13.01 0.76 5.92
N SER A 305 -11.90 0.72 5.24
CA SER A 305 -11.82 0.11 3.90
C SER A 305 -12.42 -1.30 3.97
N ILE A 306 -13.14 -1.70 2.90
CA ILE A 306 -13.67 -3.06 2.75
C ILE A 306 -12.55 -4.13 2.92
N GLU A 307 -11.30 -3.74 2.77
CA GLU A 307 -10.11 -4.59 3.01
C GLU A 307 -9.82 -4.86 4.49
N ASP A 308 -10.29 -3.98 5.42
CA ASP A 308 -10.14 -4.17 6.88
C ASP A 308 -11.32 -4.95 7.48
N ILE A 309 -12.40 -5.16 6.73
CA ILE A 309 -13.49 -6.06 7.14
C ILE A 309 -12.97 -7.49 6.90
N LYS A 310 -12.42 -8.08 7.94
CA LYS A 310 -12.13 -9.52 7.95
C LYS A 310 -13.44 -10.23 7.62
N VAL A 311 -13.44 -11.03 6.58
CA VAL A 311 -14.60 -11.88 6.20
C VAL A 311 -15.12 -12.65 7.43
N PHE A 312 -14.25 -12.94 8.37
CA PHE A 312 -14.56 -13.58 9.64
C PHE A 312 -15.41 -12.69 10.58
N ASP A 313 -15.21 -11.38 10.58
CA ASP A 313 -15.96 -10.45 11.44
C ASP A 313 -17.37 -10.21 10.88
N VAL A 314 -17.52 -10.16 9.54
CA VAL A 314 -18.84 -10.08 8.89
C VAL A 314 -19.64 -11.35 9.10
N VAL A 315 -19.01 -12.51 8.94
CA VAL A 315 -19.67 -13.80 9.20
C VAL A 315 -20.00 -13.93 10.69
N GLY A 316 -19.10 -13.50 11.58
CA GLY A 316 -19.35 -13.49 13.03
C GLY A 316 -20.52 -12.56 13.42
N ALA A 317 -20.58 -11.36 12.85
CA ALA A 317 -21.67 -10.39 13.07
C ALA A 317 -23.01 -10.93 12.53
N ILE A 318 -23.05 -11.47 11.31
CA ILE A 318 -24.25 -12.10 10.75
C ILE A 318 -24.67 -13.31 11.61
N MET A 319 -23.71 -14.11 12.03
CA MET A 319 -23.98 -15.30 12.87
C MET A 319 -24.55 -14.93 14.23
N SER A 320 -24.17 -13.78 14.82
CA SER A 320 -24.70 -13.33 16.12
C SER A 320 -26.17 -12.89 16.06
N GLU A 321 -26.64 -12.46 14.89
CA GLU A 321 -28.04 -12.04 14.66
C GLU A 321 -28.97 -13.20 14.28
N LEU A 322 -28.41 -14.39 13.99
CA LEU A 322 -29.17 -15.57 13.58
C LEU A 322 -29.56 -16.44 14.77
N THR A 323 -30.73 -17.05 14.68
CA THR A 323 -31.14 -18.09 15.61
C THR A 323 -30.22 -19.31 15.53
N GLU A 324 -30.16 -20.13 16.58
CA GLU A 324 -29.31 -21.33 16.63
C GLU A 324 -29.54 -22.30 15.45
N GLN A 325 -30.80 -22.40 14.99
CA GLN A 325 -31.14 -23.20 13.81
C GLN A 325 -30.58 -22.63 12.52
N GLU A 326 -30.67 -21.32 12.33
CA GLU A 326 -30.11 -20.61 11.16
C GLU A 326 -28.59 -20.64 11.15
N GLN A 327 -27.94 -20.47 12.32
CA GLN A 327 -26.50 -20.62 12.46
C GLN A 327 -26.00 -21.99 12.01
N ASN A 328 -26.71 -23.06 12.36
CA ASN A 328 -26.34 -24.43 11.98
C ASN A 328 -26.48 -24.66 10.45
N VAL A 329 -27.47 -24.04 9.81
CA VAL A 329 -27.60 -24.08 8.34
C VAL A 329 -26.42 -23.35 7.67
N VAL A 330 -26.08 -22.14 8.13
CA VAL A 330 -24.96 -21.38 7.58
C VAL A 330 -23.63 -22.08 7.80
N LYS A 331 -23.39 -22.67 8.97
CA LYS A 331 -22.18 -23.48 9.24
C LYS A 331 -22.06 -24.69 8.33
N GLY A 332 -23.19 -25.32 7.98
CA GLY A 332 -23.22 -26.43 7.03
C GLY A 332 -22.95 -26.05 5.56
N LEU A 333 -23.16 -24.77 5.20
CA LEU A 333 -22.88 -24.25 3.85
C LEU A 333 -21.43 -23.74 3.71
N LEU A 334 -20.74 -23.51 4.80
CA LEU A 334 -19.35 -23.01 4.83
C LEU A 334 -18.31 -24.14 4.97
N GLN A 335 -18.75 -25.40 5.15
CA GLN A 335 -17.93 -26.61 5.11
C GLN A 335 -17.90 -27.20 3.70
#